data_33b611cfd793adefc6dc11d6f7e9f12d
#
_entry.id   33b611cfd793adefc6dc11d6f7e9f12d
#
_cell.length_a   1.000
_cell.length_b   1.000
_cell.length_c   1.000
_cell.angle_alpha   90.00
_cell.angle_beta   90.00
_cell.angle_gamma   90.00
#
_symmetry.space_group_name_H-M   'P 1'
#
loop_
_entity.id
_entity.type
_entity.pdbx_description
1 polymer ?
#
loop_
_entity_poly.entity_id
_entity_poly.type
_entity_poly.pdbx_seq_one_letter_code
_entity_poly.pdbx_strand_id
1 'polypeptide(L)' 'MRLLETPIGKTVRIVEYKGGKGVGLKLRQLGLTPGKEVSVLRQAPMGGPMMIDIEGRSIALGRGIAARVQVEIDY' A
#
# COMPACT_ATOMS: atom_id res chain seq x y z
N MET A 1 -11.32 2.39 0.87
CA MET A 1 -10.36 2.90 1.86
C MET A 1 -9.00 3.01 1.19
N ARG A 2 -8.22 4.00 1.53
CA ARG A 2 -6.86 4.12 1.01
C ARG A 2 -5.91 3.28 1.84
N LEU A 3 -4.87 2.76 1.22
CA LEU A 3 -3.85 1.99 1.94
C LEU A 3 -3.28 2.79 3.11
N LEU A 4 -3.09 4.09 2.91
CA LEU A 4 -2.57 4.99 3.94
C LEU A 4 -3.41 4.97 5.22
N GLU A 5 -4.70 4.68 5.12
CA GLU A 5 -5.62 4.69 6.25
C GLU A 5 -5.76 3.32 6.93
N THR A 6 -5.06 2.33 6.42
CA THR A 6 -5.16 0.97 6.95
C THR A 6 -4.46 0.86 8.31
N PRO A 7 -5.15 0.33 9.33
CA PRO A 7 -4.52 0.14 10.64
C PRO A 7 -3.36 -0.85 10.59
N ILE A 8 -2.40 -0.64 11.47
CA ILE A 8 -1.27 -1.57 11.63
C ILE A 8 -1.81 -2.96 12.01
N GLY A 9 -1.26 -3.98 11.38
CA GLY A 9 -1.64 -5.36 11.63
C GLY A 9 -2.78 -5.87 10.77
N LYS A 10 -3.42 -5.00 9.99
CA LYS A 10 -4.50 -5.43 9.10
C LYS A 10 -3.97 -5.85 7.75
N THR A 11 -4.62 -6.87 7.19
CA THR A 11 -4.36 -7.33 5.84
C THR A 11 -5.49 -6.82 4.94
N VAL A 12 -5.13 -6.23 3.83
CA VAL A 12 -6.10 -5.66 2.88
C VAL A 12 -5.74 -6.11 1.48
N ARG A 13 -6.71 -6.02 0.57
CA ARG A 13 -6.50 -6.34 -0.84
C ARG A 13 -6.51 -5.06 -1.65
N ILE A 14 -5.55 -4.95 -2.57
CA ILE A 14 -5.49 -3.81 -3.48
C ILE A 14 -6.61 -3.93 -4.49
N VAL A 15 -7.42 -2.87 -4.61
CA VAL A 15 -8.52 -2.79 -5.56
C VAL A 15 -8.09 -2.04 -6.81
N GLU A 16 -7.55 -0.85 -6.62
CA GLU A 16 -7.10 -0.01 -7.72
C GLU A 16 -6.14 1.05 -7.19
N TYR A 17 -5.55 1.80 -8.08
CA TYR A 17 -4.76 2.95 -7.70
C TYR A 17 -5.14 4.14 -8.57
N LYS A 18 -4.97 5.34 -8.00
CA LYS A 18 -5.26 6.60 -8.67
C LYS A 18 -3.95 7.34 -8.90
N GLY A 19 -3.88 8.06 -10.00
CA GLY A 19 -2.70 8.84 -10.33
C GLY A 19 -2.27 8.60 -11.75
N GLY A 20 -1.21 9.28 -12.16
CA GLY A 20 -0.71 9.20 -13.51
C GLY A 20 0.12 7.94 -13.76
N LYS A 21 0.71 7.88 -14.98
CA LYS A 21 1.50 6.72 -15.41
C LYS A 21 2.66 6.41 -14.49
N GLY A 22 3.28 7.45 -13.91
CA GLY A 22 4.41 7.25 -13.01
C GLY A 22 4.04 6.49 -11.75
N VAL A 23 2.85 6.76 -11.20
CA VAL A 23 2.35 6.06 -10.03
C VAL A 23 2.11 4.59 -10.36
N GLY A 24 1.43 4.32 -11.47
CA GLY A 24 1.16 2.95 -11.89
C GLY A 24 2.43 2.14 -12.13
N LEU A 25 3.42 2.75 -12.78
CA LEU A 25 4.69 2.09 -13.03
C LEU A 25 5.40 1.75 -11.71
N LYS A 26 5.45 2.73 -10.79
CA LYS A 26 6.07 2.53 -9.49
C LYS A 26 5.41 1.37 -8.75
N LEU A 27 4.09 1.35 -8.71
CA LEU A 27 3.36 0.29 -8.00
C LEU A 27 3.59 -1.07 -8.64
N ARG A 28 3.62 -1.16 -9.97
CA ARG A 28 3.91 -2.42 -10.64
C ARG A 28 5.33 -2.90 -10.34
N GLN A 29 6.28 -2.00 -10.31
CA GLN A 29 7.67 -2.34 -9.99
C GLN A 29 7.79 -2.89 -8.57
N LEU A 30 6.94 -2.44 -7.66
CA LEU A 30 6.92 -2.92 -6.29
C LEU A 30 6.07 -4.18 -6.11
N GLY A 31 5.37 -4.60 -7.14
CA GLY A 31 4.47 -5.75 -7.05
C GLY A 31 3.10 -5.43 -6.47
N LEU A 32 2.77 -4.15 -6.34
CA LEU A 32 1.51 -3.70 -5.73
C LEU A 32 0.43 -3.55 -6.80
N THR A 33 -0.03 -4.66 -7.32
CA THR A 33 -1.04 -4.65 -8.38
C THR A 33 -2.40 -5.06 -7.83
N PRO A 34 -3.50 -4.68 -8.51
CA PRO A 34 -4.85 -5.06 -8.06
C PRO A 34 -4.97 -6.57 -7.85
N GLY A 35 -5.64 -6.94 -6.77
CA GLY A 35 -5.81 -8.32 -6.37
C GLY A 35 -4.78 -8.83 -5.38
N LYS A 36 -3.68 -8.11 -5.20
CA LYS A 36 -2.65 -8.52 -4.25
C LYS A 36 -3.05 -8.15 -2.83
N GLU A 37 -2.65 -8.98 -1.86
CA GLU A 37 -2.87 -8.71 -0.45
C GLU A 37 -1.63 -8.09 0.15
N VAL A 38 -1.83 -7.10 1.01
CA VAL A 38 -0.75 -6.44 1.73
C VAL A 38 -1.14 -6.31 3.19
N SER A 39 -0.15 -6.37 4.06
CA SER A 39 -0.35 -6.14 5.49
C SER A 39 0.44 -4.91 5.90
N VAL A 40 -0.14 -4.10 6.77
CA VAL A 40 0.54 -2.90 7.26
C VAL A 40 1.35 -3.29 8.49
N LEU A 41 2.66 -3.16 8.42
CA LEU A 41 3.57 -3.53 9.49
C LEU A 41 3.83 -2.38 10.45
N ARG A 42 3.98 -1.18 9.90
CA ARG A 42 4.36 -0.02 10.70
C ARG A 42 4.03 1.26 9.93
N GLN A 43 3.73 2.31 10.68
CA GLN A 43 3.61 3.65 10.13
C GLN A 43 4.61 4.54 10.84
N ALA A 44 5.42 5.27 10.06
CA ALA A 44 6.38 6.19 10.64
C ALA A 44 5.67 7.42 11.16
N PRO A 45 6.13 8.00 12.27
CA PRO A 45 5.57 9.24 12.77
C PRO A 45 5.92 10.41 11.83
N MET A 46 5.18 11.52 11.97
CA MET A 46 5.50 12.79 11.32
C MET A 46 5.54 12.72 9.80
N GLY A 47 4.67 11.91 9.21
CA GLY A 47 4.54 11.87 7.77
C GLY A 47 5.58 11.03 7.04
N GLY A 48 6.33 10.20 7.75
CA GLY A 48 7.30 9.30 7.12
C GLY A 48 6.62 8.16 6.37
N PRO A 49 7.42 7.31 5.71
CA PRO A 49 6.86 6.20 4.93
C PRO A 49 6.22 5.15 5.82
N MET A 50 5.29 4.41 5.25
CA MET A 50 4.73 3.25 5.94
C MET A 50 5.46 1.99 5.49
N MET A 51 5.56 1.01 6.39
CA MET A 51 6.13 -0.29 6.07
C MET A 51 5.01 -1.27 5.84
N ILE A 52 5.06 -1.96 4.72
CA ILE A 52 4.07 -2.99 4.40
C ILE A 52 4.76 -4.29 4.06
N ASP A 53 4.02 -5.39 4.23
CA ASP A 53 4.47 -6.69 3.79
C ASP A 53 3.66 -7.08 2.55
N ILE A 54 4.35 -7.49 1.52
CA ILE A 54 3.73 -8.04 0.32
C ILE A 54 4.49 -9.30 -0.10
N GLU A 55 3.78 -10.42 -0.12
CA GLU A 55 4.33 -11.71 -0.52
C GLU A 55 5.61 -12.07 0.25
N GLY A 56 5.63 -11.78 1.55
CA GLY A 56 6.76 -12.08 2.42
C GLY A 56 7.89 -11.07 2.36
N ARG A 57 7.74 -9.99 1.61
CA ARG A 57 8.74 -8.91 1.52
C ARG A 57 8.26 -7.67 2.26
N SER A 58 9.15 -7.07 3.02
CA SER A 58 8.86 -5.79 3.68
C SER A 58 9.35 -4.66 2.81
N ILE A 59 8.48 -3.74 2.48
CA ILE A 59 8.86 -2.57 1.68
C ILE A 59 8.38 -1.29 2.35
N ALA A 60 9.14 -0.21 2.13
CA ALA A 60 8.77 1.12 2.59
C ALA A 60 8.01 1.82 1.47
N LEU A 61 6.84 2.36 1.78
CA LEU A 61 6.01 3.01 0.80
C LEU A 61 5.74 4.44 1.25
N GLY A 62 6.09 5.41 0.39
CA GLY A 62 5.88 6.82 0.70
C GLY A 62 4.40 7.13 0.87
N ARG A 63 4.09 8.11 1.71
CA ARG A 63 2.70 8.47 2.02
C ARG A 63 1.94 8.93 0.78
N GLY A 64 2.59 9.66 -0.12
CA GLY A 64 1.95 10.12 -1.36
C GLY A 64 1.48 8.97 -2.23
N ILE A 65 2.28 7.93 -2.33
CA ILE A 65 1.90 6.73 -3.09
C ILE A 65 0.83 5.95 -2.34
N ALA A 66 1.01 5.75 -1.03
CA ALA A 66 0.05 5.00 -0.22
C ALA A 66 -1.34 5.64 -0.23
N ALA A 67 -1.41 6.97 -0.34
CA ALA A 67 -2.69 7.69 -0.43
C ALA A 67 -3.41 7.45 -1.75
N ARG A 68 -2.72 6.94 -2.76
CA ARG A 68 -3.29 6.71 -4.09
C ARG A 68 -3.70 5.27 -4.34
N VAL A 69 -3.44 4.39 -3.38
CA VAL A 69 -3.80 2.97 -3.50
C VAL A 69 -5.11 2.74 -2.76
N GLN A 70 -6.12 2.28 -3.49
CA GLN A 70 -7.41 1.93 -2.90
C GLN A 70 -7.40 0.47 -2.51
N VAL A 71 -7.84 0.20 -1.30
CA VAL A 71 -7.84 -1.16 -0.76
C VAL A 71 -9.19 -1.47 -0.12
N GLU A 72 -9.44 -2.75 0.08
CA GLU A 72 -10.59 -3.22 0.85
C GLU A 72 -10.11 -4.23 1.88
N ILE A 73 -10.83 -4.32 2.99
CA ILE A 73 -10.47 -5.26 4.05
C ILE A 73 -10.72 -6.67 3.54
N ASP A 74 -9.72 -7.52 3.72
CA ASP A 74 -9.81 -8.92 3.35
C ASP A 74 -10.28 -9.70 4.56
N TYR A 75 -11.50 -10.21 4.48
CA TYR A 75 -12.11 -10.98 5.56
C TYR A 75 -11.76 -12.45 5.46
#